data_abbcefa12bedaec59dfd37f00be1a069
#
_entry.id   abbcefa12bedaec59dfd37f00be1a069
#
_cell.length_a   1.000
_cell.length_b   1.000
_cell.length_c   1.000
_cell.angle_alpha   90.00
_cell.angle_beta   90.00
_cell.angle_gamma   90.00
#
_symmetry.space_group_name_H-M   'P 1'
#
loop_
_entity.id
_entity.type
_entity.pdbx_description
1 polymer ?
#
loop_
_entity_poly.entity_id
_entity_poly.type
_entity_poly.pdbx_seq_one_letter_code
_entity_poly.pdbx_strand_id
1 'polypeptide(L)'
;MIRQINTEDYEALDHSGSMMVEFFSKKCGPCKMLSFVLRDVDKLHPDFRIFTIDFDENQALKERLGVTGFPTMLFMKDGKEVNRLKGLHQKPLIIKAIEEIC
;
A
#
# COMPACT_ATOMS: atom_id res chain seq x y z
N MET A 1 -0.77 2.44 -11.23
CA MET A 1 -2.24 2.57 -11.03
C MET A 1 -2.53 2.60 -9.54
N ILE A 2 -3.19 3.64 -9.06
CA ILE A 2 -3.59 3.77 -7.65
C ILE A 2 -5.10 3.67 -7.55
N ARG A 3 -5.59 2.84 -6.63
CA ARG A 3 -7.03 2.67 -6.40
C ARG A 3 -7.30 2.42 -4.93
N GLN A 4 -8.30 3.13 -4.36
CA GLN A 4 -8.78 2.82 -3.03
C GLN A 4 -9.73 1.63 -3.09
N ILE A 5 -9.52 0.67 -2.20
CA ILE A 5 -10.32 -0.55 -2.12
C ILE A 5 -10.72 -0.82 -0.67
N ASN A 6 -11.67 -1.73 -0.49
CA ASN A 6 -12.08 -2.22 0.82
C ASN A 6 -11.68 -3.68 0.99
N THR A 7 -12.07 -4.27 2.13
CA THR A 7 -11.76 -5.67 2.43
C THR A 7 -12.29 -6.62 1.36
N GLU A 8 -13.52 -6.42 0.90
CA GLU A 8 -14.12 -7.30 -0.10
C GLU A 8 -13.38 -7.21 -1.44
N ASP A 9 -12.99 -5.99 -1.84
CA ASP A 9 -12.20 -5.79 -3.04
C ASP A 9 -10.86 -6.50 -2.94
N TYR A 10 -10.21 -6.41 -1.76
CA TYR A 10 -8.93 -7.07 -1.54
C TYR A 10 -9.06 -8.59 -1.70
N GLU A 11 -10.13 -9.17 -1.15
CA GLU A 11 -10.38 -10.61 -1.27
C GLU A 11 -10.56 -11.03 -2.73
N ALA A 12 -11.12 -10.14 -3.55
CA ALA A 12 -11.43 -10.44 -4.95
C ALA A 12 -10.27 -10.14 -5.91
N LEU A 13 -9.14 -9.57 -5.41
CA LEU A 13 -8.01 -9.25 -6.27
C LEU A 13 -7.34 -10.50 -6.82
N ASP A 14 -6.76 -10.35 -8.01
CA ASP A 14 -5.75 -11.28 -8.48
C ASP A 14 -4.45 -10.96 -7.72
N HIS A 15 -4.04 -11.87 -6.84
CA HIS A 15 -2.87 -11.70 -5.99
C HIS A 15 -1.56 -12.14 -6.67
N SER A 16 -1.60 -12.58 -7.92
CA SER A 16 -0.39 -12.91 -8.63
C SER A 16 0.40 -11.64 -8.99
N GLY A 17 1.71 -11.78 -9.10
CA GLY A 17 2.59 -10.66 -9.42
C GLY A 17 2.82 -9.73 -8.23
N SER A 18 3.32 -8.54 -8.53
CA SER A 18 3.74 -7.56 -7.52
C SER A 18 2.69 -6.48 -7.32
N MET A 19 2.51 -6.07 -6.07
CA MET A 19 1.65 -4.93 -5.74
C MET A 19 2.03 -4.34 -4.40
N MET A 20 1.55 -3.14 -4.13
CA MET A 20 1.67 -2.50 -2.82
C MET A 20 0.26 -2.25 -2.27
N VAL A 21 0.09 -2.50 -0.97
CA VAL A 21 -1.13 -2.18 -0.24
C VAL A 21 -0.78 -1.21 0.86
N GLU A 22 -1.39 -0.03 0.85
CA GLU A 22 -1.12 1.01 1.85
C GLU A 22 -2.35 1.22 2.71
N PHE A 23 -2.18 1.10 4.03
CA PHE A 23 -3.23 1.43 4.99
C PHE A 23 -3.08 2.87 5.43
N PHE A 24 -4.15 3.64 5.31
CA PHE A 24 -4.17 5.06 5.67
C PHE A 24 -5.35 5.37 6.60
N SER A 25 -5.31 6.54 7.23
CA SER A 25 -6.47 7.08 7.95
C SER A 25 -6.79 8.46 7.40
N LYS A 26 -8.07 8.80 7.37
CA LYS A 26 -8.53 10.12 6.91
C LYS A 26 -8.07 11.24 7.85
N LYS A 27 -7.70 10.92 9.09
CA LYS A 27 -7.25 11.88 10.10
C LYS A 27 -5.73 11.92 10.27
N CYS A 28 -5.00 11.45 9.30
CA CYS A 28 -3.56 11.25 9.39
C CYS A 28 -2.82 12.22 8.46
N GLY A 29 -2.09 13.19 9.03
CA GLY A 29 -1.29 14.12 8.27
C GLY A 29 -0.20 13.44 7.42
N PRO A 30 0.61 12.55 8.01
CA PRO A 30 1.61 11.80 7.23
C PRO A 30 1.02 10.97 6.10
N CYS A 31 -0.19 10.44 6.27
CA CYS A 31 -0.89 9.71 5.19
C CYS A 31 -1.18 10.62 4.02
N LYS A 32 -1.60 11.85 4.29
CA LYS A 32 -1.87 12.84 3.24
C LYS A 32 -0.59 13.16 2.48
N MET A 33 0.51 13.36 3.19
CA MET A 33 1.81 13.62 2.56
C MET A 33 2.24 12.44 1.71
N LEU A 34 2.08 11.22 2.21
CA LEU A 34 2.41 10.02 1.46
C LEU A 34 1.58 9.89 0.19
N SER A 35 0.32 10.32 0.21
CA SER A 35 -0.52 10.24 -0.98
C SER A 35 0.06 11.02 -2.15
N PHE A 36 0.70 12.16 -1.91
CA PHE A 36 1.38 12.91 -2.96
C PHE A 36 2.60 12.17 -3.48
N VAL A 37 3.38 11.57 -2.57
CA VAL A 37 4.54 10.76 -2.95
C VAL A 37 4.12 9.57 -3.82
N LEU A 38 3.03 8.89 -3.44
CA LEU A 38 2.54 7.74 -4.20
C LEU A 38 2.02 8.11 -5.58
N ARG A 39 1.47 9.31 -5.75
CA ARG A 39 1.10 9.80 -7.07
C ARG A 39 2.30 9.95 -7.98
N ASP A 40 3.43 10.46 -7.44
CA ASP A 40 4.66 10.56 -8.21
C ASP A 40 5.23 9.19 -8.54
N VAL A 41 5.16 8.26 -7.59
CA VAL A 41 5.58 6.86 -7.81
C VAL A 41 4.75 6.24 -8.93
N ASP A 42 3.43 6.45 -8.91
CA ASP A 42 2.54 5.93 -9.94
C ASP A 42 2.89 6.44 -11.33
N LYS A 43 3.27 7.72 -11.44
CA LYS A 43 3.68 8.30 -12.72
C LYS A 43 4.95 7.64 -13.25
N LEU A 44 5.85 7.23 -12.37
CA LEU A 44 7.11 6.59 -12.75
C LEU A 44 6.93 5.10 -13.04
N HIS A 45 5.96 4.45 -12.39
CA HIS A 45 5.68 3.03 -12.52
C HIS A 45 4.19 2.80 -12.74
N PRO A 46 3.63 3.26 -13.88
CA PRO A 46 2.17 3.24 -14.09
C PRO A 46 1.56 1.84 -14.13
N ASP A 47 2.36 0.82 -14.44
CA ASP A 47 1.88 -0.57 -14.47
C ASP A 47 1.95 -1.26 -13.10
N PHE A 48 2.59 -0.64 -12.12
CA PHE A 48 2.64 -1.20 -10.78
C PHE A 48 1.33 -0.89 -10.05
N ARG A 49 0.76 -1.92 -9.40
CA ARG A 49 -0.54 -1.81 -8.72
C ARG A 49 -0.34 -1.29 -7.31
N ILE A 50 -0.97 -0.15 -7.00
CA ILE A 50 -0.98 0.43 -5.67
C ILE A 50 -2.44 0.48 -5.20
N PHE A 51 -2.73 -0.19 -4.08
CA PHE A 51 -4.06 -0.18 -3.49
C PHE A 51 -4.01 0.50 -2.14
N THR A 52 -4.96 1.41 -1.87
CA THR A 52 -5.07 2.07 -0.59
C THR A 52 -6.30 1.56 0.14
N ILE A 53 -6.17 1.36 1.45
CA ILE A 53 -7.23 0.80 2.30
C ILE A 53 -7.38 1.68 3.54
N ASP A 54 -8.60 2.10 3.83
CA ASP A 54 -8.88 2.87 5.03
C ASP A 54 -8.74 1.98 6.27
N PHE A 55 -7.76 2.32 7.12
CA PHE A 55 -7.45 1.57 8.33
C PHE A 55 -8.66 1.49 9.29
N ASP A 56 -9.41 2.58 9.41
CA ASP A 56 -10.50 2.66 10.37
C ASP A 56 -11.74 1.89 9.92
N GLU A 57 -11.93 1.72 8.62
CA GLU A 57 -13.12 1.08 8.06
C GLU A 57 -12.91 -0.38 7.65
N ASN A 58 -11.70 -0.93 7.83
CA ASN A 58 -11.36 -2.29 7.40
C ASN A 58 -10.65 -3.05 8.50
N GLN A 59 -11.28 -3.15 9.67
CA GLN A 59 -10.65 -3.69 10.87
C GLN A 59 -10.27 -5.15 10.75
N ALA A 60 -11.13 -5.97 10.18
CA ALA A 60 -10.83 -7.40 10.04
C ALA A 60 -9.60 -7.64 9.18
N LEU A 61 -9.47 -6.90 8.07
CA LEU A 61 -8.33 -7.05 7.17
C LEU A 61 -7.04 -6.54 7.82
N LYS A 62 -7.07 -5.38 8.49
CA LYS A 62 -5.87 -4.85 9.14
C LYS A 62 -5.37 -5.80 10.23
N GLU A 63 -6.28 -6.40 10.98
CA GLU A 63 -5.90 -7.37 12.01
C GLU A 63 -5.30 -8.62 11.40
N ARG A 64 -5.91 -9.15 10.34
CA ARG A 64 -5.41 -10.33 9.65
C ARG A 64 -4.01 -10.10 9.07
N LEU A 65 -3.76 -8.91 8.53
CA LEU A 65 -2.46 -8.56 7.98
C LEU A 65 -1.46 -8.02 9.02
N GLY A 66 -1.89 -7.91 10.27
CA GLY A 66 -1.02 -7.44 11.35
C GLY A 66 -0.65 -5.98 11.25
N VAL A 67 -1.52 -5.14 10.69
CA VAL A 67 -1.29 -3.70 10.55
C VAL A 67 -1.78 -3.01 11.82
N THR A 68 -0.87 -2.31 12.52
CA THR A 68 -1.15 -1.70 13.82
C THR A 68 -1.12 -0.19 13.81
N GLY A 69 -0.85 0.43 12.67
CA GLY A 69 -0.80 1.88 12.55
C GLY A 69 -0.85 2.34 11.11
N PHE A 70 -0.74 3.63 10.90
CA PHE A 70 -0.84 4.24 9.58
C PHE A 70 0.11 5.44 9.46
N PRO A 71 0.61 5.74 8.25
CA PRO A 71 0.49 4.89 7.07
C PRO A 71 1.38 3.65 7.19
N THR A 72 0.93 2.54 6.62
CA THR A 72 1.73 1.32 6.53
C THR A 72 1.63 0.81 5.10
N MET A 73 2.78 0.58 4.47
CA MET A 73 2.88 0.07 3.11
C MET A 73 3.33 -1.39 3.14
N LEU A 74 2.51 -2.28 2.60
CA LEU A 74 2.85 -3.70 2.46
C LEU A 74 3.24 -3.97 1.02
N PHE A 75 4.42 -4.52 0.80
CA PHE A 75 4.90 -4.88 -0.53
C PHE A 75 4.68 -6.37 -0.72
N MET A 76 3.83 -6.73 -1.69
CA MET A 76 3.33 -8.08 -1.86
C MET A 76 3.81 -8.67 -3.18
N LYS A 77 4.15 -9.93 -3.18
CA LYS A 77 4.48 -10.68 -4.39
C LYS A 77 3.84 -12.06 -4.34
N ASP A 78 3.03 -12.37 -5.35
CA ASP A 78 2.34 -13.65 -5.46
C ASP A 78 1.55 -14.00 -4.18
N GLY A 79 0.88 -13.02 -3.61
CA GLY A 79 0.06 -13.18 -2.42
C GLY A 79 0.81 -13.18 -1.10
N LYS A 80 2.12 -12.98 -1.11
CA LYS A 80 2.95 -12.99 0.10
C LYS A 80 3.54 -11.62 0.38
N GLU A 81 3.50 -11.20 1.63
CA GLU A 81 4.18 -9.98 2.05
C GLU A 81 5.69 -10.22 2.06
N VAL A 82 6.43 -9.42 1.29
CA VAL A 82 7.90 -9.55 1.19
C VAL A 82 8.62 -8.36 1.80
N ASN A 83 7.95 -7.24 2.03
CA ASN A 83 8.53 -6.08 2.70
C ASN A 83 7.41 -5.23 3.29
N ARG A 84 7.75 -4.41 4.29
CA ARG A 84 6.80 -3.53 4.95
C ARG A 84 7.50 -2.24 5.36
N LEU A 85 6.93 -1.09 5.00
CA LEU A 85 7.42 0.21 5.43
C LEU A 85 6.35 0.88 6.29
N LYS A 86 6.70 1.26 7.50
CA LYS A 86 5.80 1.92 8.44
C LYS A 86 6.11 3.41 8.48
N GLY A 87 5.07 4.24 8.38
CA GLY A 87 5.21 5.68 8.43
C GLY A 87 5.49 6.30 7.08
N LEU A 88 5.73 7.60 7.10
CA LEU A 88 6.03 8.36 5.89
C LEU A 88 7.46 8.11 5.46
N HIS A 89 7.62 7.74 4.19
CA HIS A 89 8.93 7.55 3.57
C HIS A 89 9.02 8.37 2.29
N GLN A 90 10.25 8.69 1.91
CA GLN A 90 10.50 9.44 0.69
C GLN A 90 10.48 8.53 -0.53
N LYS A 91 10.23 9.14 -1.68
CA LYS A 91 10.07 8.45 -2.96
C LYS A 91 11.21 7.46 -3.30
N PRO A 92 12.51 7.81 -3.14
CA PRO A 92 13.57 6.87 -3.52
C PRO A 92 13.51 5.54 -2.77
N LEU A 93 13.18 5.55 -1.49
CA LEU A 93 13.09 4.32 -0.72
C LEU A 93 11.90 3.46 -1.17
N ILE A 94 10.77 4.11 -1.46
CA ILE A 94 9.58 3.41 -1.94
C ILE A 94 9.83 2.78 -3.31
N ILE A 95 10.47 3.53 -4.22
CA ILE A 95 10.83 3.02 -5.55
C ILE A 95 11.77 1.84 -5.43
N LYS A 96 12.77 1.92 -4.56
CA LYS A 96 13.68 0.81 -4.33
C LYS A 96 12.94 -0.44 -3.88
N ALA A 97 11.99 -0.30 -2.95
CA ALA A 97 11.19 -1.42 -2.47
C ALA A 97 10.35 -2.03 -3.60
N ILE A 98 9.81 -1.21 -4.49
CA ILE A 98 9.06 -1.69 -5.66
C ILE A 98 9.98 -2.46 -6.60
N GLU A 99 11.15 -1.92 -6.90
CA GLU A 99 12.09 -2.55 -7.83
C GLU A 99 12.60 -3.90 -7.31
N GLU A 100 12.69 -4.05 -5.99
CA GLU A 100 13.13 -5.31 -5.39
C GLU A 100 12.11 -6.45 -5.54
N ILE A 101 10.85 -6.14 -5.83
CA ILE A 101 9.80 -7.15 -5.98
C ILE A 101 9.26 -7.28 -7.41
N CYS A 102 9.72 -6.42 -8.31
CA CYS A 102 9.30 -6.46 -9.71
C CYS A 102 10.24 -7.28 -10.60
#